data_43deb0634955b50da4712e24b281ebb0
#
_entry.id   43deb0634955b50da4712e24b281ebb0
#
_cell.length_a   1.000
_cell.length_b   1.000
_cell.length_c   1.000
_cell.angle_alpha   90.00
_cell.angle_beta   90.00
_cell.angle_gamma   90.00
#
_symmetry.space_group_name_H-M   'P 1'
#
loop_
_entity.id
_entity.type
_entity.pdbx_description
1 polymer ?
#
loop_
_entity_poly.entity_id
_entity_poly.type
_entity_poly.pdbx_seq_one_letter_code
_entity_poly.pdbx_strand_id
1 'polypeptide(L)'
;MIRHKIVNGQRKLPSGSRTEEKLKIVILERNSVGLDIDVERLGEFGELEIYANTVTPEEVAERVKDADIVVANKAPMREESLKEAKNVRLICEFATGYDNIDVEYCKHRNILVCNVRNYSTAMVAQHSIAMALFLIEKLHYYDEYVKSGAYAAQSRFSHFDESFWELAGKTWGIVGMGNIGRSVAGIAESFGCKVIFYSASGNSTCTDYERVDLDTLLERSD
;
A
#
# COMPACT_ATOMS: atom_id res chain seq x y z
N MET A 1 -1.23 10.27 15.40
CA MET A 1 -0.46 11.55 15.43
C MET A 1 0.44 11.56 14.21
N ILE A 2 -0.03 12.23 13.14
CA ILE A 2 0.65 12.26 11.82
C ILE A 2 1.77 13.31 11.92
N ARG A 3 3.03 12.86 11.95
CA ARG A 3 4.18 13.77 11.82
C ARG A 3 4.59 13.84 10.36
N HIS A 4 4.24 14.94 9.72
CA HIS A 4 4.80 15.32 8.43
C HIS A 4 6.30 15.65 8.60
N LYS A 5 7.19 14.93 7.92
CA LYS A 5 8.53 15.43 7.65
C LYS A 5 8.45 16.32 6.41
N ILE A 6 8.30 17.63 6.65
CA ILE A 6 8.56 18.64 5.64
C ILE A 6 10.07 18.62 5.41
N VAL A 7 10.50 18.30 4.21
CA VAL A 7 11.89 18.56 3.77
C VAL A 7 12.04 20.08 3.68
N ASN A 8 12.87 20.64 4.57
CA ASN A 8 13.14 22.05 4.66
C ASN A 8 13.68 22.60 3.35
N GLY A 9 12.86 23.37 2.66
CA GLY A 9 13.19 24.29 1.62
C GLY A 9 12.06 25.29 1.56
N GLN A 10 12.13 26.36 2.36
CA GLN A 10 11.21 27.49 2.25
C GLN A 10 11.36 28.10 0.86
N ARG A 11 10.53 27.70 -0.10
CA ARG A 11 10.22 28.52 -1.26
C ARG A 11 8.91 29.24 -0.98
N LYS A 12 9.02 30.56 -0.85
CA LYS A 12 7.85 31.45 -0.91
C LYS A 12 7.05 31.09 -2.16
N LEU A 13 5.78 30.77 -1.96
CA LEU A 13 4.81 30.70 -3.06
C LEU A 13 4.85 32.02 -3.82
N PRO A 14 4.83 32.04 -5.15
CA PRO A 14 4.75 33.28 -5.90
C PRO A 14 3.45 34.01 -5.50
N SER A 15 3.59 35.22 -5.01
CA SER A 15 2.48 36.14 -4.77
C SER A 15 1.95 36.69 -6.10
N GLY A 16 1.16 35.86 -6.77
CA GLY A 16 0.31 36.31 -7.88
C GLY A 16 -1.07 36.58 -7.30
N SER A 17 -1.53 37.84 -7.35
CA SER A 17 -2.86 38.28 -6.95
C SER A 17 -3.94 37.56 -7.80
N ARG A 18 -4.41 36.38 -7.37
CA ARG A 18 -5.75 35.93 -7.69
C ARG A 18 -6.67 36.50 -6.61
N THR A 19 -7.67 37.27 -7.02
CA THR A 19 -8.89 37.51 -6.25
C THR A 19 -9.37 36.17 -5.64
N GLU A 20 -9.97 36.19 -4.46
CA GLU A 20 -10.43 35.08 -3.58
C GLU A 20 -11.17 33.92 -4.29
N GLU A 21 -10.60 33.35 -5.36
CA GLU A 21 -11.09 32.14 -5.98
C GLU A 21 -10.73 30.96 -5.08
N LYS A 22 -11.76 30.25 -4.62
CA LYS A 22 -11.60 29.03 -3.84
C LYS A 22 -10.79 28.02 -4.66
N LEU A 23 -9.87 27.30 -3.99
CA LEU A 23 -9.14 26.18 -4.61
C LEU A 23 -10.11 25.14 -5.16
N LYS A 24 -9.86 24.63 -6.36
CA LYS A 24 -10.61 23.49 -6.89
C LYS A 24 -9.87 22.19 -6.54
N ILE A 25 -10.54 21.33 -5.77
CA ILE A 25 -10.03 20.04 -5.30
C ILE A 25 -10.80 18.95 -6.01
N VAL A 26 -10.11 18.02 -6.67
CA VAL A 26 -10.72 16.91 -7.39
C VAL A 26 -10.27 15.59 -6.79
N ILE A 27 -11.22 14.77 -6.35
CA ILE A 27 -11.00 13.37 -5.94
C ILE A 27 -11.37 12.47 -7.11
N LEU A 28 -10.39 11.73 -7.62
CA LEU A 28 -10.58 10.91 -8.82
C LEU A 28 -11.20 9.53 -8.54
N GLU A 29 -11.06 9.00 -7.31
CA GLU A 29 -11.37 7.59 -7.05
C GLU A 29 -11.93 7.40 -5.62
N ARG A 30 -13.10 8.00 -5.34
CA ARG A 30 -13.75 7.88 -4.03
C ARG A 30 -13.94 6.42 -3.57
N ASN A 31 -14.22 5.52 -4.52
CA ASN A 31 -14.44 4.10 -4.21
C ASN A 31 -13.16 3.33 -3.86
N SER A 32 -12.00 3.96 -4.00
CA SER A 32 -10.70 3.34 -3.65
C SER A 32 -10.37 3.40 -2.17
N VAL A 33 -11.16 4.11 -1.37
CA VAL A 33 -11.01 4.23 0.08
C VAL A 33 -12.30 3.84 0.80
N GLY A 34 -12.19 3.42 2.06
CA GLY A 34 -13.33 3.00 2.87
C GLY A 34 -14.39 4.11 3.03
N LEU A 35 -15.65 3.69 3.19
CA LEU A 35 -16.76 4.62 3.40
C LEU A 35 -16.70 5.34 4.76
N ASP A 36 -15.91 4.81 5.69
CA ASP A 36 -15.59 5.39 6.99
C ASP A 36 -14.63 6.57 6.92
N ILE A 37 -14.00 6.81 5.75
CA ILE A 37 -13.15 7.97 5.51
C ILE A 37 -14.01 9.13 5.04
N ASP A 38 -14.11 10.16 5.87
CA ASP A 38 -14.81 11.41 5.56
C ASP A 38 -13.96 12.29 4.62
N VAL A 39 -14.11 12.08 3.32
CA VAL A 39 -13.40 12.86 2.29
C VAL A 39 -14.06 14.23 2.05
N GLU A 40 -15.32 14.37 2.42
CA GLU A 40 -16.09 15.61 2.25
C GLU A 40 -15.49 16.77 3.05
N ARG A 41 -14.76 16.48 4.14
CA ARG A 41 -13.99 17.47 4.89
C ARG A 41 -12.96 18.24 4.06
N LEU A 42 -12.53 17.70 2.92
CA LEU A 42 -11.65 18.43 2.01
C LEU A 42 -12.35 19.66 1.42
N GLY A 43 -13.67 19.69 1.40
CA GLY A 43 -14.48 20.88 1.02
C GLY A 43 -14.29 22.10 1.92
N GLU A 44 -13.72 21.94 3.12
CA GLU A 44 -13.34 23.06 4.00
C GLU A 44 -12.21 23.91 3.39
N PHE A 45 -11.42 23.33 2.47
CA PHE A 45 -10.26 23.98 1.85
C PHE A 45 -10.55 24.54 0.46
N GLY A 46 -11.71 24.26 -0.14
CA GLY A 46 -12.03 24.70 -1.48
C GLY A 46 -13.32 24.12 -2.04
N GLU A 47 -13.52 24.31 -3.35
CA GLU A 47 -14.56 23.65 -4.10
C GLU A 47 -14.15 22.19 -4.33
N LEU A 48 -14.98 21.26 -3.90
CA LEU A 48 -14.70 19.84 -3.95
C LEU A 48 -15.54 19.13 -5.01
N GLU A 49 -14.86 18.46 -5.93
CA GLU A 49 -15.46 17.59 -6.94
C GLU A 49 -15.02 16.15 -6.72
N ILE A 50 -15.96 15.20 -6.68
CA ILE A 50 -15.70 13.82 -6.31
C ILE A 50 -16.20 12.89 -7.42
N TYR A 51 -15.28 12.07 -7.94
CA TYR A 51 -15.58 10.99 -8.87
C TYR A 51 -15.48 9.63 -8.17
N ALA A 52 -16.40 8.74 -8.49
CA ALA A 52 -16.42 7.39 -7.91
C ALA A 52 -15.20 6.57 -8.33
N ASN A 53 -14.88 6.58 -9.63
CA ASN A 53 -13.72 5.92 -10.23
C ASN A 53 -13.20 6.73 -11.41
N THR A 54 -11.89 6.65 -11.69
CA THR A 54 -11.21 7.21 -12.85
C THR A 54 -10.14 6.23 -13.30
N VAL A 55 -10.18 5.77 -14.53
CA VAL A 55 -9.36 4.65 -15.00
C VAL A 55 -8.41 5.06 -16.12
N THR A 56 -8.87 5.88 -17.07
CA THR A 56 -8.09 6.19 -18.28
C THR A 56 -7.39 7.56 -18.19
N PRO A 57 -6.29 7.75 -18.93
CA PRO A 57 -5.64 9.06 -19.00
C PRO A 57 -6.57 10.17 -19.52
N GLU A 58 -7.49 9.85 -20.43
CA GLU A 58 -8.44 10.79 -21.00
C GLU A 58 -9.45 11.27 -19.95
N GLU A 59 -9.99 10.34 -19.16
CA GLU A 59 -10.87 10.69 -18.03
C GLU A 59 -10.14 11.58 -17.01
N VAL A 60 -8.87 11.26 -16.69
CA VAL A 60 -8.07 12.11 -15.80
C VAL A 60 -7.94 13.50 -16.40
N ALA A 61 -7.51 13.60 -17.68
CA ALA A 61 -7.27 14.88 -18.35
C ALA A 61 -8.52 15.78 -18.35
N GLU A 62 -9.70 15.20 -18.58
CA GLU A 62 -10.97 15.93 -18.55
C GLU A 62 -11.27 16.47 -17.14
N ARG A 63 -11.13 15.60 -16.12
CA ARG A 63 -11.55 15.88 -14.74
C ARG A 63 -10.61 16.84 -14.01
N VAL A 64 -9.31 16.81 -14.33
CA VAL A 64 -8.31 17.66 -13.63
C VAL A 64 -7.98 18.96 -14.36
N LYS A 65 -8.58 19.23 -15.51
CA LYS A 65 -8.26 20.36 -16.39
C LYS A 65 -8.18 21.69 -15.65
N ASP A 66 -9.14 21.94 -14.76
CA ASP A 66 -9.25 23.18 -14.00
C ASP A 66 -8.90 23.01 -12.51
N ALA A 67 -8.43 21.82 -12.10
CA ALA A 67 -8.10 21.52 -10.73
C ALA A 67 -6.82 22.24 -10.26
N ASP A 68 -6.81 22.65 -9.00
CA ASP A 68 -5.62 23.12 -8.27
C ASP A 68 -4.96 21.97 -7.50
N ILE A 69 -5.78 21.09 -6.92
CA ILE A 69 -5.36 19.95 -6.11
C ILE A 69 -6.06 18.69 -6.63
N VAL A 70 -5.31 17.63 -6.83
CA VAL A 70 -5.84 16.32 -7.24
C VAL A 70 -5.56 15.31 -6.15
N VAL A 71 -6.58 14.52 -5.82
CA VAL A 71 -6.46 13.37 -4.93
C VAL A 71 -6.70 12.11 -5.75
N ALA A 72 -5.71 11.23 -5.80
CA ALA A 72 -5.71 10.01 -6.61
C ALA A 72 -5.32 8.78 -5.79
N ASN A 73 -5.50 7.58 -6.34
CA ASN A 73 -5.00 6.33 -5.78
C ASN A 73 -4.36 5.44 -6.87
N LYS A 74 -5.05 5.22 -7.99
CA LYS A 74 -4.57 4.40 -9.11
C LYS A 74 -4.68 5.10 -10.46
N ALA A 75 -5.40 6.21 -10.52
CA ALA A 75 -5.57 6.98 -11.74
C ALA A 75 -4.19 7.40 -12.31
N PRO A 76 -3.97 7.28 -13.63
CA PRO A 76 -2.67 7.53 -14.24
C PRO A 76 -2.36 9.04 -14.29
N MET A 77 -1.44 9.48 -13.45
CA MET A 77 -1.00 10.87 -13.33
C MET A 77 0.32 11.06 -14.10
N ARG A 78 0.23 11.14 -15.42
CA ARG A 78 1.37 11.22 -16.33
C ARG A 78 1.26 12.44 -17.25
N GLU A 79 2.24 12.66 -18.15
CA GLU A 79 2.21 13.78 -19.08
C GLU A 79 0.90 13.82 -19.90
N GLU A 80 0.48 12.69 -20.43
CA GLU A 80 -0.72 12.57 -21.27
C GLU A 80 -2.01 13.04 -20.57
N SER A 81 -2.11 12.79 -19.27
CA SER A 81 -3.26 13.17 -18.45
C SER A 81 -3.13 14.55 -17.81
N LEU A 82 -1.91 15.06 -17.64
CA LEU A 82 -1.68 16.31 -16.90
C LEU A 82 -1.28 17.50 -17.77
N LYS A 83 -0.97 17.32 -19.05
CA LYS A 83 -0.43 18.39 -19.92
C LYS A 83 -1.33 19.63 -20.00
N GLU A 84 -2.65 19.46 -19.99
CA GLU A 84 -3.63 20.53 -20.05
C GLU A 84 -4.06 21.05 -18.67
N ALA A 85 -3.75 20.34 -17.60
CA ALA A 85 -4.07 20.71 -16.23
C ALA A 85 -3.07 21.78 -15.71
N LYS A 86 -3.21 22.99 -16.18
CA LYS A 86 -2.23 24.10 -15.97
C LYS A 86 -2.21 24.63 -14.54
N ASN A 87 -3.30 24.45 -13.79
CA ASN A 87 -3.46 24.96 -12.44
C ASN A 87 -3.01 23.96 -11.36
N VAL A 88 -2.88 22.68 -11.69
CA VAL A 88 -2.50 21.64 -10.73
C VAL A 88 -1.13 21.93 -10.14
N ARG A 89 -1.06 22.01 -8.83
CA ARG A 89 0.16 22.27 -8.03
C ARG A 89 0.37 21.27 -6.91
N LEU A 90 -0.62 20.43 -6.60
CA LEU A 90 -0.51 19.38 -5.60
C LEU A 90 -1.28 18.12 -6.05
N ILE A 91 -0.62 16.99 -5.96
CA ILE A 91 -1.22 15.65 -6.09
C ILE A 91 -1.06 14.95 -4.75
N CYS A 92 -2.18 14.51 -4.16
CA CYS A 92 -2.22 13.70 -2.94
C CYS A 92 -2.59 12.27 -3.30
N GLU A 93 -1.70 11.34 -3.03
CA GLU A 93 -1.95 9.92 -3.25
C GLU A 93 -2.59 9.28 -2.01
N PHE A 94 -3.76 8.66 -2.14
CA PHE A 94 -4.44 7.92 -1.07
C PHE A 94 -3.79 6.57 -0.76
N ALA A 95 -2.55 6.36 -1.16
CA ALA A 95 -1.80 5.14 -1.00
C ALA A 95 -0.35 5.41 -0.54
N THR A 96 0.36 4.34 -0.21
CA THR A 96 1.81 4.38 0.01
C THR A 96 2.57 4.33 -1.33
N GLY A 97 2.15 3.45 -2.26
CA GLY A 97 2.71 3.36 -3.60
C GLY A 97 2.22 4.52 -4.48
N TYR A 98 3.08 4.99 -5.36
CA TYR A 98 2.81 6.11 -6.28
C TYR A 98 3.35 5.84 -7.69
N ASP A 99 3.41 4.58 -8.08
CA ASP A 99 3.87 4.13 -9.40
C ASP A 99 2.96 4.55 -10.57
N ASN A 100 1.73 4.95 -10.27
CA ASN A 100 0.77 5.59 -11.19
C ASN A 100 1.13 7.06 -11.49
N ILE A 101 2.03 7.70 -10.72
CA ILE A 101 2.40 9.10 -10.84
C ILE A 101 3.79 9.22 -11.49
N ASP A 102 3.90 9.97 -12.59
CA ASP A 102 5.18 10.40 -13.14
C ASP A 102 5.75 11.55 -12.31
N VAL A 103 6.54 11.18 -11.30
CA VAL A 103 7.13 12.13 -10.34
C VAL A 103 8.12 13.09 -11.02
N GLU A 104 8.87 12.64 -12.02
CA GLU A 104 9.82 13.51 -12.74
C GLU A 104 9.06 14.54 -13.59
N TYR A 105 8.00 14.14 -14.28
CA TYR A 105 7.13 15.09 -14.98
C TYR A 105 6.50 16.10 -14.00
N CYS A 106 5.96 15.65 -12.88
CA CYS A 106 5.41 16.51 -11.84
C CYS A 106 6.45 17.54 -11.32
N LYS A 107 7.67 17.09 -11.10
CA LYS A 107 8.78 17.95 -10.66
C LYS A 107 9.13 19.02 -11.70
N HIS A 108 9.20 18.68 -12.99
CA HIS A 108 9.41 19.64 -14.07
C HIS A 108 8.28 20.69 -14.17
N ARG A 109 7.06 20.30 -13.83
CA ARG A 109 5.88 21.15 -13.79
C ARG A 109 5.73 21.94 -12.47
N ASN A 110 6.62 21.75 -11.49
CA ASN A 110 6.50 22.25 -10.12
C ASN A 110 5.22 21.79 -9.40
N ILE A 111 4.74 20.61 -9.72
CA ILE A 111 3.63 19.95 -9.01
C ILE A 111 4.20 19.18 -7.82
N LEU A 112 3.71 19.45 -6.62
CA LEU A 112 4.07 18.69 -5.43
C LEU A 112 3.32 17.35 -5.42
N VAL A 113 4.01 16.28 -5.03
CA VAL A 113 3.42 14.95 -4.86
C VAL A 113 3.57 14.52 -3.41
N CYS A 114 2.47 14.14 -2.78
CA CYS A 114 2.42 13.64 -1.41
C CYS A 114 1.72 12.28 -1.39
N ASN A 115 2.24 11.35 -0.59
CA ASN A 115 1.64 10.03 -0.37
C ASN A 115 1.45 9.75 1.12
N VAL A 116 0.68 8.71 1.47
CA VAL A 116 0.47 8.28 2.85
C VAL A 116 1.48 7.19 3.20
N ARG A 117 2.44 7.51 4.06
CA ARG A 117 3.53 6.59 4.45
C ARG A 117 3.17 5.80 5.71
N ASN A 118 3.54 4.51 5.71
CA ASN A 118 3.50 3.63 6.89
C ASN A 118 2.12 3.38 7.53
N TYR A 119 1.01 3.76 6.89
CA TYR A 119 -0.33 3.56 7.47
C TYR A 119 -0.74 2.09 7.54
N SER A 120 -0.27 1.29 6.58
CA SER A 120 -0.69 -0.10 6.41
C SER A 120 0.35 -1.14 6.89
N THR A 121 1.50 -0.71 7.45
CA THR A 121 2.61 -1.64 7.77
C THR A 121 2.16 -2.79 8.67
N ALA A 122 1.50 -2.48 9.79
CA ALA A 122 1.02 -3.51 10.73
C ALA A 122 -0.08 -4.38 10.11
N MET A 123 -1.03 -3.76 9.40
CA MET A 123 -2.15 -4.47 8.77
C MET A 123 -1.67 -5.45 7.70
N VAL A 124 -0.76 -5.01 6.81
CA VAL A 124 -0.23 -5.88 5.74
C VAL A 124 0.61 -7.01 6.32
N ALA A 125 1.43 -6.72 7.34
CA ALA A 125 2.21 -7.77 8.01
C ALA A 125 1.30 -8.82 8.66
N GLN A 126 0.28 -8.37 9.42
CA GLN A 126 -0.72 -9.25 10.01
C GLN A 126 -1.41 -10.13 8.96
N HIS A 127 -1.86 -9.51 7.86
CA HIS A 127 -2.56 -10.24 6.81
C HIS A 127 -1.65 -11.26 6.09
N SER A 128 -0.37 -10.92 5.86
CA SER A 128 0.61 -11.85 5.29
C SER A 128 0.80 -13.09 6.16
N ILE A 129 0.93 -12.91 7.47
CA ILE A 129 1.04 -14.02 8.42
C ILE A 129 -0.27 -14.83 8.46
N ALA A 130 -1.43 -14.16 8.49
CA ALA A 130 -2.72 -14.84 8.49
C ALA A 130 -2.91 -15.75 7.27
N MET A 131 -2.54 -15.28 6.07
CA MET A 131 -2.59 -16.10 4.85
C MET A 131 -1.63 -17.29 4.92
N ALA A 132 -0.41 -17.09 5.41
CA ALA A 132 0.56 -18.17 5.56
C ALA A 132 0.05 -19.25 6.55
N LEU A 133 -0.43 -18.83 7.72
CA LEU A 133 -0.99 -19.76 8.71
C LEU A 133 -2.22 -20.49 8.16
N PHE A 134 -3.10 -19.79 7.44
CA PHE A 134 -4.27 -20.39 6.81
C PHE A 134 -3.90 -21.57 5.90
N LEU A 135 -2.83 -21.42 5.11
CA LEU A 135 -2.33 -22.45 4.19
C LEU A 135 -1.60 -23.58 4.94
N ILE A 136 -0.70 -23.24 5.86
CA ILE A 136 0.13 -24.21 6.59
C ILE A 136 -0.71 -25.10 7.48
N GLU A 137 -1.62 -24.49 8.25
CA GLU A 137 -2.50 -25.16 9.21
C GLU A 137 -3.70 -25.85 8.53
N LYS A 138 -3.85 -25.75 7.20
CA LYS A 138 -5.00 -26.32 6.48
C LYS A 138 -6.36 -25.87 7.06
N LEU A 139 -6.46 -24.60 7.50
CA LEU A 139 -7.60 -24.14 8.29
C LEU A 139 -8.95 -24.31 7.57
N HIS A 140 -8.98 -24.12 6.25
CA HIS A 140 -10.21 -24.34 5.47
C HIS A 140 -10.67 -25.79 5.51
N TYR A 141 -9.75 -26.74 5.31
CA TYR A 141 -10.05 -28.15 5.35
C TYR A 141 -10.62 -28.58 6.71
N TYR A 142 -9.96 -28.19 7.80
CA TYR A 142 -10.41 -28.56 9.14
C TYR A 142 -11.71 -27.85 9.56
N ASP A 143 -11.93 -26.62 9.14
CA ASP A 143 -13.18 -25.90 9.35
C ASP A 143 -14.35 -26.63 8.68
N GLU A 144 -14.21 -27.02 7.42
CA GLU A 144 -15.23 -27.79 6.69
C GLU A 144 -15.44 -29.18 7.28
N TYR A 145 -14.36 -29.87 7.65
CA TYR A 145 -14.44 -31.19 8.28
C TYR A 145 -15.27 -31.16 9.56
N VAL A 146 -15.07 -30.16 10.40
CA VAL A 146 -15.86 -30.00 11.65
C VAL A 146 -17.31 -29.62 11.34
N LYS A 147 -17.53 -28.64 10.47
CA LYS A 147 -18.88 -28.13 10.10
C LYS A 147 -19.73 -29.17 9.40
N SER A 148 -19.16 -30.10 8.64
CA SER A 148 -19.88 -31.19 8.00
C SER A 148 -20.43 -32.21 8.99
N GLY A 149 -20.01 -32.19 10.27
CA GLY A 149 -20.33 -33.17 11.28
C GLY A 149 -19.47 -34.44 11.23
N ALA A 150 -18.52 -34.55 10.29
CA ALA A 150 -17.67 -35.73 10.13
C ALA A 150 -16.82 -35.97 11.38
N TYR A 151 -16.35 -34.92 12.06
CA TYR A 151 -15.65 -35.03 13.32
C TYR A 151 -16.51 -35.72 14.42
N ALA A 152 -17.78 -35.32 14.55
CA ALA A 152 -18.68 -35.88 15.55
C ALA A 152 -19.11 -37.33 15.22
N ALA A 153 -19.12 -37.72 13.96
CA ALA A 153 -19.51 -39.04 13.50
C ALA A 153 -18.39 -40.06 13.58
N GLN A 154 -17.12 -39.65 13.70
CA GLN A 154 -15.99 -40.59 13.77
C GLN A 154 -15.81 -41.19 15.19
N SER A 155 -15.20 -42.38 15.27
CA SER A 155 -14.91 -43.06 16.53
C SER A 155 -13.59 -42.61 17.20
N ARG A 156 -12.71 -41.97 16.45
CA ARG A 156 -11.40 -41.50 16.92
C ARG A 156 -11.50 -40.05 17.38
N PHE A 157 -10.75 -39.67 18.38
CA PHE A 157 -10.66 -38.24 18.82
C PHE A 157 -9.75 -37.40 17.92
N SER A 158 -8.95 -38.01 17.05
CA SER A 158 -8.01 -37.36 16.14
C SER A 158 -8.35 -37.65 14.69
N HIS A 159 -8.02 -36.69 13.82
CA HIS A 159 -8.13 -36.82 12.37
C HIS A 159 -6.76 -36.55 11.73
N PHE A 160 -6.32 -37.45 10.84
CA PHE A 160 -4.95 -37.47 10.29
C PHE A 160 -4.90 -37.50 8.77
N ASP A 161 -6.00 -37.24 8.08
CA ASP A 161 -6.09 -37.36 6.62
C ASP A 161 -5.32 -36.23 5.91
N GLU A 162 -5.28 -35.03 6.54
CA GLU A 162 -4.44 -33.93 6.09
C GLU A 162 -3.40 -33.60 7.16
N SER A 163 -2.15 -33.48 6.73
CA SER A 163 -1.06 -33.07 7.62
C SER A 163 -0.76 -31.58 7.49
N PHE A 164 -0.43 -30.97 8.58
CA PHE A 164 0.18 -29.63 8.66
C PHE A 164 1.52 -29.73 9.41
N TRP A 165 2.29 -28.66 9.42
CA TRP A 165 3.63 -28.69 9.98
C TRP A 165 3.92 -27.41 10.78
N GLU A 166 4.87 -27.52 11.70
CA GLU A 166 5.26 -26.41 12.57
C GLU A 166 6.19 -25.43 11.84
N LEU A 167 6.07 -24.14 12.18
CA LEU A 167 6.98 -23.11 11.71
C LEU A 167 8.33 -23.11 12.43
N ALA A 168 8.38 -23.64 13.64
CA ALA A 168 9.60 -23.67 14.44
C ALA A 168 10.75 -24.39 13.72
N GLY A 169 11.89 -23.69 13.59
CA GLY A 169 13.07 -24.20 12.89
C GLY A 169 13.03 -24.07 11.37
N LYS A 170 11.93 -23.65 10.79
CA LYS A 170 11.77 -23.40 9.36
C LYS A 170 12.45 -22.11 8.90
N THR A 171 12.73 -22.01 7.62
CA THR A 171 13.31 -20.81 7.01
C THR A 171 12.22 -19.98 6.34
N TRP A 172 12.01 -18.76 6.84
CA TRP A 172 11.08 -17.80 6.28
C TRP A 172 11.80 -16.84 5.32
N GLY A 173 11.58 -16.99 4.02
CA GLY A 173 12.15 -16.12 3.00
C GLY A 173 11.30 -14.88 2.75
N ILE A 174 11.94 -13.71 2.69
CA ILE A 174 11.26 -12.42 2.45
C ILE A 174 11.85 -11.74 1.23
N VAL A 175 11.01 -11.41 0.25
CA VAL A 175 11.36 -10.54 -0.87
C VAL A 175 11.05 -9.09 -0.48
N GLY A 176 12.11 -8.32 -0.17
CA GLY A 176 11.99 -6.91 0.22
C GLY A 176 11.93 -6.68 1.73
N MET A 177 13.03 -6.20 2.32
CA MET A 177 13.18 -5.92 3.75
C MET A 177 12.94 -4.43 4.06
N GLY A 178 11.79 -3.91 3.61
CA GLY A 178 11.28 -2.59 4.00
C GLY A 178 10.51 -2.65 5.34
N ASN A 179 9.69 -1.63 5.64
CA ASN A 179 8.94 -1.58 6.89
C ASN A 179 8.00 -2.79 7.08
N ILE A 180 7.31 -3.21 6.02
CA ILE A 180 6.43 -4.38 6.06
C ILE A 180 7.26 -5.65 6.22
N GLY A 181 8.30 -5.85 5.41
CA GLY A 181 9.16 -7.03 5.51
C GLY A 181 9.78 -7.21 6.90
N ARG A 182 10.25 -6.12 7.53
CA ARG A 182 10.77 -6.15 8.91
C ARG A 182 9.69 -6.53 9.92
N SER A 183 8.47 -6.04 9.74
CA SER A 183 7.35 -6.39 10.63
C SER A 183 6.97 -7.87 10.48
N VAL A 184 6.93 -8.41 9.26
CA VAL A 184 6.73 -9.84 9.01
C VAL A 184 7.86 -10.66 9.61
N ALA A 185 9.12 -10.24 9.42
CA ALA A 185 10.30 -10.92 9.95
C ALA A 185 10.21 -11.11 11.47
N GLY A 186 9.92 -10.05 12.23
CA GLY A 186 9.80 -10.13 13.69
C GLY A 186 8.68 -11.06 14.16
N ILE A 187 7.57 -11.16 13.40
CA ILE A 187 6.50 -12.10 13.72
C ILE A 187 6.95 -13.53 13.41
N ALA A 188 7.59 -13.76 12.25
CA ALA A 188 8.10 -15.07 11.88
C ALA A 188 9.14 -15.61 12.89
N GLU A 189 10.04 -14.74 13.39
CA GLU A 189 10.96 -15.11 14.47
C GLU A 189 10.23 -15.52 15.76
N SER A 190 9.09 -14.87 16.07
CA SER A 190 8.28 -15.24 17.25
C SER A 190 7.68 -16.65 17.13
N PHE A 191 7.53 -17.18 15.92
CA PHE A 191 7.18 -18.57 15.65
C PHE A 191 8.40 -19.52 15.62
N GLY A 192 9.60 -19.01 15.88
CA GLY A 192 10.84 -19.81 15.86
C GLY A 192 11.43 -20.02 14.47
N CYS A 193 11.01 -19.25 13.46
CA CYS A 193 11.61 -19.32 12.13
C CYS A 193 12.99 -18.66 12.09
N LYS A 194 13.85 -19.15 11.18
CA LYS A 194 15.02 -18.41 10.71
C LYS A 194 14.57 -17.51 9.56
N VAL A 195 14.93 -16.22 9.62
CA VAL A 195 14.56 -15.28 8.57
C VAL A 195 15.75 -15.00 7.66
N ILE A 196 15.53 -15.12 6.36
CA ILE A 196 16.45 -14.68 5.31
C ILE A 196 15.72 -13.75 4.35
N PHE A 197 16.43 -12.86 3.64
CA PHE A 197 15.76 -11.97 2.71
C PHE A 197 16.55 -11.67 1.44
N TYR A 198 15.83 -11.37 0.37
CA TYR A 198 16.34 -10.81 -0.86
C TYR A 198 15.94 -9.33 -1.00
N SER A 199 16.86 -8.50 -1.50
CA SER A 199 16.60 -7.09 -1.79
C SER A 199 16.67 -6.81 -3.29
N ALA A 200 15.52 -6.72 -3.95
CA ALA A 200 15.46 -6.47 -5.39
C ALA A 200 16.11 -5.14 -5.82
N SER A 201 15.99 -4.08 -5.00
CA SER A 201 16.62 -2.78 -5.26
C SER A 201 18.12 -2.75 -4.96
N GLY A 202 18.65 -3.74 -4.25
CA GLY A 202 20.02 -3.72 -3.73
C GLY A 202 20.27 -2.77 -2.54
N ASN A 203 19.34 -1.87 -2.23
CA ASN A 203 19.52 -0.73 -1.32
C ASN A 203 19.05 -0.99 0.12
N SER A 204 18.79 -2.24 0.51
CA SER A 204 18.39 -2.52 1.88
C SER A 204 19.52 -2.22 2.87
N THR A 205 19.20 -1.48 3.93
CA THR A 205 20.08 -1.18 5.07
C THR A 205 19.88 -2.13 6.25
N CYS A 206 19.16 -3.24 6.04
CA CYS A 206 18.91 -4.23 7.08
C CYS A 206 20.17 -5.04 7.36
N THR A 207 20.58 -5.09 8.61
CA THR A 207 21.71 -5.88 9.12
C THR A 207 21.27 -6.95 10.12
N ASP A 208 20.00 -6.98 10.50
CA ASP A 208 19.45 -7.87 11.52
C ASP A 208 19.19 -9.28 11.00
N TYR A 209 19.07 -9.41 9.66
CA TYR A 209 18.76 -10.66 8.97
C TYR A 209 19.75 -10.95 7.86
N GLU A 210 19.95 -12.23 7.55
CA GLU A 210 20.83 -12.69 6.47
C GLU A 210 20.25 -12.26 5.10
N ARG A 211 21.01 -11.46 4.36
CA ARG A 211 20.69 -11.10 2.98
C ARG A 211 21.30 -12.11 2.03
N VAL A 212 20.49 -12.63 1.12
CA VAL A 212 20.87 -13.61 0.09
C VAL A 212 20.45 -13.12 -1.30
N ASP A 213 20.95 -13.76 -2.35
CA ASP A 213 20.41 -13.61 -3.71
C ASP A 213 19.05 -14.33 -3.85
N LEU A 214 18.37 -14.07 -4.97
CA LEU A 214 17.02 -14.61 -5.18
C LEU A 214 17.01 -16.14 -5.27
N ASP A 215 17.98 -16.73 -5.96
CA ASP A 215 18.04 -18.18 -6.15
C ASP A 215 18.27 -18.88 -4.81
N THR A 216 19.22 -18.40 -4.02
CA THR A 216 19.46 -18.86 -2.64
C THR A 216 18.22 -18.69 -1.75
N LEU A 217 17.47 -17.57 -1.89
CA LEU A 217 16.23 -17.37 -1.14
C LEU A 217 15.22 -18.45 -1.45
N LEU A 218 14.99 -18.72 -2.76
CA LEU A 218 14.01 -19.71 -3.22
C LEU A 218 14.41 -21.14 -2.85
N GLU A 219 15.71 -21.45 -2.87
CA GLU A 219 16.23 -22.77 -2.53
C GLU A 219 16.16 -23.07 -1.01
N ARG A 220 16.40 -22.05 -0.17
CA ARG A 220 16.52 -22.23 1.28
C ARG A 220 15.24 -21.95 2.05
N SER A 221 14.22 -21.39 1.43
CA SER A 221 12.93 -21.10 2.08
C SER A 221 12.02 -22.32 2.08
N ASP A 222 11.33 -22.56 3.19
CA ASP A 222 10.29 -23.57 3.35
C ASP A 222 8.92 -23.02 2.95
#